data_0ee18be566e560cac0b14f6fe91a7038
#
_entry.id   0ee18be566e560cac0b14f6fe91a7038
#
_cell.length_a   1.000
_cell.length_b   1.000
_cell.length_c   1.000
_cell.angle_alpha   90.00
_cell.angle_beta   90.00
_cell.angle_gamma   90.00
#
_symmetry.space_group_name_H-M   'P 1'
#
loop_
_entity.id
_entity.type
_entity.pdbx_description
1 polymer ?
#
loop_
_entity_poly.entity_id
_entity_poly.type
_entity_poly.pdbx_seq_one_letter_code
_entity_poly.pdbx_strand_id
1 'polypeptide(L)'
;IAQCLAELVTLDTPTVSVLLGQGSGGPALAMVPADRVLAALHGWLAPLPPEGASAIVFRDTDHAAELAAAQGIRSRDLLASGIVDVIVPEHPDAADEPVEFARRLALAVAAEVAALREIPADERLAARLRRYRRVGLP
;
A
#
# COMPACT_ATOMS: atom_id res chain seq x y z
N ILE A 1 9.03 0.37 15.54
CA ILE A 1 8.29 0.81 14.34
C ILE A 1 8.80 2.18 13.88
N ALA A 2 8.79 3.22 14.73
CA ALA A 2 9.20 4.57 14.34
C ALA A 2 10.65 4.64 13.80
N GLN A 3 11.59 3.95 14.42
CA GLN A 3 12.96 3.87 13.95
C GLN A 3 13.08 3.15 12.60
N CYS A 4 12.40 2.00 12.43
CA CYS A 4 12.37 1.29 11.15
C CYS A 4 11.79 2.17 10.03
N LEU A 5 10.73 2.93 10.33
CA LEU A 5 10.11 3.84 9.37
C LEU A 5 11.07 4.95 8.96
N ALA A 6 11.80 5.53 9.91
CA ALA A 6 12.81 6.55 9.64
C ALA A 6 13.95 6.03 8.77
N GLU A 7 14.41 4.80 9.03
CA GLU A 7 15.47 4.15 8.26
C GLU A 7 14.98 3.78 6.84
N LEU A 8 13.78 3.17 6.72
CA LEU A 8 13.21 2.80 5.41
C LEU A 8 12.99 4.00 4.50
N VAL A 9 12.51 5.11 5.06
CA VAL A 9 12.24 6.34 4.30
C VAL A 9 13.52 6.98 3.75
N THR A 10 14.67 6.75 4.39
CA THR A 10 15.96 7.35 4.01
C THR A 10 16.87 6.43 3.21
N LEU A 11 16.41 5.22 2.81
CA LEU A 11 17.20 4.30 2.01
C LEU A 11 17.58 4.90 0.65
N ASP A 12 18.84 4.78 0.26
CA ASP A 12 19.32 5.21 -1.06
C ASP A 12 18.93 4.27 -2.19
N THR A 13 18.63 3.01 -1.86
CA THR A 13 18.21 2.01 -2.84
C THR A 13 16.76 2.23 -3.29
N PRO A 14 16.39 1.85 -4.54
CA PRO A 14 15.00 1.77 -4.95
C PRO A 14 14.17 0.88 -4.02
N THR A 15 13.01 1.36 -3.62
CA THR A 15 12.11 0.65 -2.71
C THR A 15 10.74 0.45 -3.35
N VAL A 16 10.24 -0.79 -3.29
CA VAL A 16 8.90 -1.15 -3.74
C VAL A 16 8.17 -1.87 -2.62
N SER A 17 7.01 -1.39 -2.26
CA SER A 17 6.11 -2.04 -1.31
C SER A 17 4.98 -2.76 -2.05
N VAL A 18 4.57 -3.92 -1.57
CA VAL A 18 3.49 -4.69 -2.18
C VAL A 18 2.45 -5.07 -1.12
N LEU A 19 1.21 -4.62 -1.33
CA LEU A 19 0.05 -5.00 -0.54
C LEU A 19 -0.62 -6.20 -1.20
N LEU A 20 -0.37 -7.42 -0.70
CA LEU A 20 -0.93 -8.65 -1.26
C LEU A 20 -2.34 -8.96 -0.75
N GLY A 21 -2.72 -8.41 0.39
CA GLY A 21 -4.00 -8.67 1.03
C GLY A 21 -4.23 -7.66 2.14
N GLN A 22 -4.47 -8.15 3.34
CA GLN A 22 -4.76 -7.33 4.51
C GLN A 22 -3.51 -6.61 5.03
N GLY A 23 -3.53 -5.28 4.94
CA GLY A 23 -2.58 -4.40 5.60
C GLY A 23 -3.25 -3.60 6.72
N SER A 24 -2.84 -3.78 7.98
CA SER A 24 -3.40 -3.00 9.07
C SER A 24 -2.38 -2.68 10.16
N GLY A 25 -2.64 -1.57 10.84
CA GLY A 25 -1.87 -1.11 11.98
C GLY A 25 -0.45 -0.61 11.65
N GLY A 26 0.32 -0.35 12.70
CA GLY A 26 1.65 0.24 12.61
C GLY A 26 2.65 -0.49 11.72
N PRO A 27 2.77 -1.83 11.77
CA PRO A 27 3.69 -2.56 10.90
C PRO A 27 3.38 -2.39 9.41
N ALA A 28 2.12 -2.45 9.01
CA ALA A 28 1.72 -2.23 7.62
C ALA A 28 2.00 -0.78 7.18
N LEU A 29 1.68 0.20 8.03
CA LEU A 29 1.99 1.60 7.77
C LEU A 29 3.50 1.87 7.67
N ALA A 30 4.33 1.14 8.40
CA ALA A 30 5.78 1.27 8.32
C ALA A 30 6.37 0.78 6.98
N MET A 31 5.69 -0.14 6.30
CA MET A 31 6.13 -0.69 5.01
C MET A 31 5.68 0.15 3.80
N VAL A 32 4.69 1.04 3.97
CA VAL A 32 4.15 1.86 2.88
C VAL A 32 5.12 2.93 2.37
N PRO A 33 5.96 3.61 3.19
CA PRO A 33 6.88 4.63 2.72
C PRO A 33 7.97 4.07 1.78
N ALA A 34 7.60 3.80 0.54
CA ALA A 34 8.45 3.33 -0.54
C ALA A 34 8.38 4.28 -1.74
N ASP A 35 9.27 4.11 -2.72
CA ASP A 35 9.23 4.89 -3.96
C ASP A 35 8.01 4.52 -4.79
N ARG A 36 7.61 3.24 -4.76
CA ARG A 36 6.40 2.71 -5.39
C ARG A 36 5.65 1.77 -4.45
N VAL A 37 4.34 1.83 -4.50
CA VAL A 37 3.45 0.92 -3.78
C VAL A 37 2.54 0.23 -4.78
N LEU A 38 2.62 -1.08 -4.87
CA LEU A 38 1.74 -1.92 -5.65
C LEU A 38 0.71 -2.57 -4.73
N ALA A 39 -0.48 -2.82 -5.22
CA ALA A 39 -1.50 -3.58 -4.48
C ALA A 39 -2.10 -4.67 -5.36
N ALA A 40 -2.36 -5.85 -4.80
CA ALA A 40 -3.31 -6.78 -5.38
C ALA A 40 -4.70 -6.13 -5.45
N LEU A 41 -5.53 -6.55 -6.38
CA LEU A 41 -6.87 -5.97 -6.56
C LEU A 41 -7.70 -5.99 -5.27
N HIS A 42 -7.63 -7.10 -4.52
CA HIS A 42 -8.33 -7.28 -3.24
C HIS A 42 -7.50 -6.84 -2.02
N GLY A 43 -6.30 -6.29 -2.24
CA GLY A 43 -5.50 -5.72 -1.18
C GLY A 43 -6.15 -4.48 -0.57
N TRP A 44 -5.94 -4.28 0.73
CA TRP A 44 -6.41 -3.10 1.44
C TRP A 44 -5.44 -2.68 2.55
N LEU A 45 -5.49 -1.41 2.91
CA LEU A 45 -4.66 -0.84 3.96
C LEU A 45 -5.50 0.07 4.86
N ALA A 46 -5.46 -0.19 6.17
CA ALA A 46 -6.10 0.65 7.16
C ALA A 46 -5.18 0.87 8.37
N PRO A 47 -5.24 2.04 9.02
CA PRO A 47 -4.52 2.29 10.28
C PRO A 47 -5.03 1.41 11.42
N LEU A 48 -6.31 1.02 11.37
CA LEU A 48 -6.99 0.15 12.32
C LEU A 48 -7.90 -0.80 11.52
N PRO A 49 -7.96 -2.11 11.88
CA PRO A 49 -8.92 -3.03 11.25
C PRO A 49 -10.36 -2.51 11.37
N PRO A 50 -11.19 -2.67 10.32
CA PRO A 50 -12.57 -2.17 10.34
C PRO A 50 -13.41 -2.67 11.52
N GLU A 51 -13.22 -3.93 11.93
CA GLU A 51 -13.87 -4.52 13.11
C GLU A 51 -13.44 -3.79 14.40
N GLY A 52 -12.16 -3.47 14.51
CA GLY A 52 -11.63 -2.68 15.64
C GLY A 52 -12.17 -1.25 15.64
N ALA A 53 -12.29 -0.63 14.49
CA ALA A 53 -12.90 0.69 14.34
C ALA A 53 -14.38 0.66 14.73
N SER A 54 -15.14 -0.38 14.30
CA SER A 54 -16.53 -0.59 14.68
C SER A 54 -16.68 -0.77 16.20
N ALA A 55 -15.85 -1.59 16.81
CA ALA A 55 -15.88 -1.80 18.26
C ALA A 55 -15.61 -0.52 19.05
N ILE A 56 -14.77 0.38 18.55
CA ILE A 56 -14.49 1.67 19.20
C ILE A 56 -15.67 2.63 19.06
N VAL A 57 -16.24 2.74 17.86
CA VAL A 57 -17.29 3.75 17.56
C VAL A 57 -18.66 3.28 18.03
N PHE A 58 -19.03 2.02 17.73
CA PHE A 58 -20.38 1.49 17.92
C PHE A 58 -20.47 0.47 19.06
N ARG A 59 -19.33 -0.01 19.58
CA ARG A 59 -19.22 -1.08 20.60
C ARG A 59 -19.70 -2.46 20.14
N ASP A 60 -19.70 -2.67 18.81
CA ASP A 60 -19.98 -3.92 18.13
C ASP A 60 -19.08 -4.06 16.89
N THR A 61 -19.21 -5.15 16.13
CA THR A 61 -18.45 -5.38 14.89
C THR A 61 -19.31 -5.30 13.63
N ASP A 62 -20.59 -5.00 13.77
CA ASP A 62 -21.57 -5.10 12.68
C ASP A 62 -21.42 -3.97 11.65
N HIS A 63 -20.79 -2.85 12.03
CA HIS A 63 -20.55 -1.69 11.18
C HIS A 63 -19.19 -1.71 10.48
N ALA A 64 -18.43 -2.82 10.54
CA ALA A 64 -17.10 -2.92 9.95
C ALA A 64 -17.09 -2.61 8.43
N ALA A 65 -18.06 -3.13 7.69
CA ALA A 65 -18.18 -2.92 6.25
C ALA A 65 -18.47 -1.46 5.88
N GLU A 66 -19.32 -0.78 6.66
CA GLU A 66 -19.63 0.64 6.49
C GLU A 66 -18.40 1.51 6.76
N LEU A 67 -17.69 1.25 7.86
CA LEU A 67 -16.47 1.96 8.21
C LEU A 67 -15.35 1.73 7.19
N ALA A 68 -15.19 0.50 6.68
CA ALA A 68 -14.24 0.21 5.63
C ALA A 68 -14.51 1.01 4.34
N ALA A 69 -15.79 1.14 3.97
CA ALA A 69 -16.21 1.94 2.82
C ALA A 69 -15.96 3.44 3.06
N ALA A 70 -16.32 3.95 4.24
CA ALA A 70 -16.14 5.35 4.60
C ALA A 70 -14.66 5.76 4.70
N GLN A 71 -13.79 4.86 5.15
CA GLN A 71 -12.36 5.11 5.28
C GLN A 71 -11.59 5.01 3.96
N GLY A 72 -12.17 4.47 2.89
CA GLY A 72 -11.50 4.36 1.60
C GLY A 72 -10.25 3.47 1.64
N ILE A 73 -10.34 2.28 2.22
CA ILE A 73 -9.19 1.41 2.51
C ILE A 73 -8.82 0.42 1.39
N ARG A 74 -9.68 0.27 0.37
CA ARG A 74 -9.48 -0.70 -0.73
C ARG A 74 -8.39 -0.25 -1.69
N SER A 75 -7.79 -1.17 -2.42
CA SER A 75 -6.74 -0.88 -3.40
C SER A 75 -7.10 0.26 -4.36
N ARG A 76 -8.36 0.32 -4.83
CA ARG A 76 -8.85 1.37 -5.74
C ARG A 76 -8.95 2.74 -5.05
N ASP A 77 -9.36 2.77 -3.80
CA ASP A 77 -9.44 4.00 -3.01
C ASP A 77 -8.02 4.52 -2.71
N LEU A 78 -7.11 3.61 -2.39
CA LEU A 78 -5.69 3.90 -2.17
C LEU A 78 -4.98 4.39 -3.43
N LEU A 79 -5.36 3.87 -4.61
CA LEU A 79 -4.89 4.38 -5.90
C LEU A 79 -5.39 5.80 -6.13
N ALA A 80 -6.68 6.06 -5.90
CA ALA A 80 -7.28 7.37 -6.07
C ALA A 80 -6.67 8.42 -5.12
N SER A 81 -6.29 8.03 -3.90
CA SER A 81 -5.61 8.90 -2.93
C SER A 81 -4.10 9.03 -3.14
N GLY A 82 -3.50 8.33 -4.11
CA GLY A 82 -2.08 8.37 -4.40
C GLY A 82 -1.20 7.59 -3.42
N ILE A 83 -1.77 6.75 -2.56
CA ILE A 83 -1.03 5.84 -1.68
C ILE A 83 -0.51 4.63 -2.47
N VAL A 84 -1.31 4.07 -3.36
CA VAL A 84 -0.95 2.99 -4.30
C VAL A 84 -0.68 3.60 -5.67
N ASP A 85 0.32 3.08 -6.38
CA ASP A 85 0.68 3.50 -7.75
C ASP A 85 0.12 2.54 -8.80
N VAL A 86 0.10 1.24 -8.50
CA VAL A 86 -0.31 0.19 -9.45
C VAL A 86 -1.18 -0.83 -8.75
N ILE A 87 -2.30 -1.20 -9.40
CA ILE A 87 -3.11 -2.35 -8.98
C ILE A 87 -2.79 -3.52 -9.89
N VAL A 88 -2.37 -4.64 -9.30
CA VAL A 88 -2.17 -5.91 -9.98
C VAL A 88 -3.50 -6.66 -9.99
N PRO A 89 -4.07 -6.95 -11.18
CA PRO A 89 -5.38 -7.59 -11.27
C PRO A 89 -5.36 -9.04 -10.78
N GLU A 90 -6.49 -9.48 -10.24
CA GLU A 90 -6.79 -10.86 -9.83
C GLU A 90 -8.00 -11.37 -10.61
N HIS A 91 -8.06 -12.67 -10.99
CA HIS A 91 -9.08 -13.23 -11.87
C HIS A 91 -9.61 -14.60 -11.40
N PRO A 92 -10.70 -14.68 -10.65
CA PRO A 92 -11.30 -13.60 -9.85
C PRO A 92 -10.51 -13.28 -8.59
N ASP A 93 -9.72 -14.22 -8.08
CA ASP A 93 -8.91 -14.13 -6.87
C ASP A 93 -7.52 -14.74 -7.13
N ALA A 94 -6.48 -14.22 -6.45
CA ALA A 94 -5.13 -14.74 -6.55
C ALA A 94 -5.03 -16.23 -6.15
N ALA A 95 -5.87 -16.69 -5.24
CA ALA A 95 -5.92 -18.08 -4.81
C ALA A 95 -6.45 -19.03 -5.90
N ASP A 96 -7.28 -18.53 -6.83
CA ASP A 96 -7.80 -19.31 -7.96
C ASP A 96 -6.81 -19.42 -9.12
N GLU A 97 -5.83 -18.51 -9.19
CA GLU A 97 -4.83 -18.45 -10.27
C GLU A 97 -3.40 -18.14 -9.74
N PRO A 98 -2.88 -18.85 -8.74
CA PRO A 98 -1.70 -18.45 -8.00
C PRO A 98 -0.45 -18.29 -8.89
N VAL A 99 -0.28 -19.13 -9.89
CA VAL A 99 0.87 -19.06 -10.81
C VAL A 99 0.79 -17.84 -11.72
N GLU A 100 -0.38 -17.59 -12.31
CA GLU A 100 -0.57 -16.45 -13.22
C GLU A 100 -0.58 -15.12 -12.46
N PHE A 101 -1.17 -15.08 -11.27
CA PHE A 101 -1.10 -13.91 -10.41
C PHE A 101 0.35 -13.61 -10.00
N ALA A 102 1.11 -14.61 -9.54
CA ALA A 102 2.53 -14.43 -9.19
C ALA A 102 3.35 -13.94 -10.38
N ARG A 103 3.09 -14.43 -11.59
CA ARG A 103 3.76 -13.97 -12.81
C ARG A 103 3.45 -12.50 -13.11
N ARG A 104 2.18 -12.10 -13.05
CA ARG A 104 1.77 -10.68 -13.23
C ARG A 104 2.42 -9.77 -12.20
N LEU A 105 2.37 -10.18 -10.93
CA LEU A 105 3.00 -9.44 -9.84
C LEU A 105 4.51 -9.28 -10.06
N ALA A 106 5.21 -10.37 -10.39
CA ALA A 106 6.65 -10.33 -10.63
C ALA A 106 7.01 -9.38 -11.78
N LEU A 107 6.24 -9.40 -12.89
CA LEU A 107 6.44 -8.48 -14.01
C LEU A 107 6.19 -7.02 -13.60
N ALA A 108 5.13 -6.75 -12.84
CA ALA A 108 4.84 -5.41 -12.35
C ALA A 108 5.95 -4.88 -11.43
N VAL A 109 6.40 -5.69 -10.46
CA VAL A 109 7.51 -5.32 -9.57
C VAL A 109 8.81 -5.09 -10.36
N ALA A 110 9.13 -5.96 -11.31
CA ALA A 110 10.34 -5.83 -12.13
C ALA A 110 10.31 -4.54 -12.96
N ALA A 111 9.17 -4.19 -13.54
CA ALA A 111 9.00 -2.96 -14.31
C ALA A 111 9.21 -1.71 -13.42
N GLU A 112 8.61 -1.66 -12.23
CA GLU A 112 8.78 -0.54 -11.31
C GLU A 112 10.22 -0.42 -10.79
N VAL A 113 10.86 -1.53 -10.46
CA VAL A 113 12.26 -1.53 -10.03
C VAL A 113 13.16 -1.04 -11.15
N ALA A 114 12.93 -1.50 -12.40
CA ALA A 114 13.70 -1.05 -13.55
C ALA A 114 13.55 0.47 -13.75
N ALA A 115 12.32 0.98 -13.73
CA ALA A 115 12.05 2.41 -13.86
C ALA A 115 12.70 3.24 -12.74
N LEU A 116 12.66 2.77 -11.51
CA LEU A 116 13.26 3.45 -10.37
C LEU A 116 14.80 3.50 -10.44
N ARG A 117 15.43 2.51 -11.06
CA ARG A 117 16.90 2.48 -11.21
C ARG A 117 17.43 3.53 -12.19
N GLU A 118 16.60 4.01 -13.11
CA GLU A 118 16.95 5.11 -14.01
C GLU A 118 16.90 6.50 -13.35
N ILE A 119 16.30 6.61 -12.15
CA ILE A 119 16.17 7.87 -11.42
C ILE A 119 17.36 8.01 -10.45
N PRO A 120 18.09 9.15 -10.45
CA PRO A 120 19.14 9.43 -9.48
C PRO A 120 18.66 9.28 -8.02
N ALA A 121 19.54 8.81 -7.13
CA ALA A 121 19.18 8.49 -5.74
C ALA A 121 18.62 9.68 -4.97
N ASP A 122 19.22 10.85 -5.14
CA ASP A 122 18.80 12.10 -4.50
C ASP A 122 17.42 12.57 -5.01
N GLU A 123 17.16 12.46 -6.30
CA GLU A 123 15.86 12.79 -6.89
C GLU A 123 14.78 11.84 -6.39
N ARG A 124 15.09 10.53 -6.32
CA ARG A 124 14.20 9.48 -5.83
C ARG A 124 13.85 9.70 -4.37
N LEU A 125 14.85 9.96 -3.52
CA LEU A 125 14.64 10.27 -2.10
C LEU A 125 13.79 11.53 -1.93
N ALA A 126 14.11 12.60 -2.66
CA ALA A 126 13.33 13.84 -2.62
C ALA A 126 11.86 13.62 -3.06
N ALA A 127 11.64 12.80 -4.08
CA ALA A 127 10.28 12.45 -4.55
C ALA A 127 9.51 11.64 -3.49
N ARG A 128 10.15 10.64 -2.85
CA ARG A 128 9.60 9.86 -1.75
C ARG A 128 9.16 10.75 -0.60
N LEU A 129 10.01 11.64 -0.13
CA LEU A 129 9.71 12.56 0.96
C LEU A 129 8.58 13.53 0.61
N ARG A 130 8.54 14.05 -0.62
CA ARG A 130 7.45 14.92 -1.08
C ARG A 130 6.11 14.20 -1.12
N ARG A 131 6.10 12.95 -1.61
CA ARG A 131 4.89 12.13 -1.71
C ARG A 131 4.19 12.01 -0.36
N TYR A 132 4.92 11.57 0.65
CA TYR A 132 4.33 11.31 1.97
C TYR A 132 3.97 12.57 2.77
N ARG A 133 4.51 13.73 2.41
CA ARG A 133 4.05 15.01 2.94
C ARG A 133 2.71 15.46 2.39
N ARG A 134 2.29 14.92 1.24
CA ARG A 134 1.03 15.27 0.57
C ARG A 134 -0.12 14.34 0.92
N VAL A 135 0.15 13.18 1.47
CA VAL A 135 -0.90 12.23 1.85
C VAL A 135 -1.81 12.87 2.89
N GLY A 136 -3.11 12.91 2.59
CA GLY A 136 -4.12 13.51 3.46
C GLY A 136 -4.21 15.05 3.42
N LEU A 137 -3.48 15.72 2.52
CA LEU A 137 -3.69 17.13 2.24
C LEU A 137 -4.64 17.31 1.07
N PRO A 138 -5.53 18.32 1.10
CA PRO A 138 -6.42 18.63 -0.02
C PRO A 138 -5.65 19.09 -1.27
#